data_31cad59990700f67131dc50f92fb986e
#
_entry.id   31cad59990700f67131dc50f92fb986e
#
_cell.length_a   1.000
_cell.length_b   1.000
_cell.length_c   1.000
_cell.angle_alpha   90.00
_cell.angle_beta   90.00
_cell.angle_gamma   90.00
#
_symmetry.space_group_name_H-M   'P 1'
#
loop_
_entity.id
_entity.type
_entity.pdbx_description
1 polymer ?
#
loop_
_entity_poly.entity_id
_entity_poly.type
_entity_poly.pdbx_seq_one_letter_code
_entity_poly.pdbx_strand_id
1 'polypeptide(L)'
;VATRSLYFHATGGHGGPPLQLFVIMRIILNTFGSFGDLHPYVAIALELQRRGHVPVVATMEGYREKIESAGLQFAPVRPDVAPPKDQGLELVEKIMEPKTGPRFLTEELIFPAVRESYADLLKAVDGADLLVTHPAAPAGPLLARKTGMPWISTVLAPFSFYSSYDPPVPPFWQWTRKLSMLGPGVMGFLLGVMKSTYK
;
A
#
# COMPACT_ATOMS: atom_id res chain seq x y z
N VAL A 1 -20.87 -15.88 0.96
CA VAL A 1 -21.52 -14.90 1.87
C VAL A 1 -20.85 -15.07 3.22
N ALA A 2 -19.90 -14.19 3.54
CA ALA A 2 -19.20 -14.22 4.83
C ALA A 2 -20.17 -13.82 5.94
N THR A 3 -20.33 -14.67 6.94
CA THR A 3 -21.13 -14.42 8.12
C THR A 3 -20.41 -13.37 8.98
N ARG A 4 -20.89 -12.11 8.94
CA ARG A 4 -20.37 -11.04 9.80
C ARG A 4 -20.68 -11.40 11.26
N SER A 5 -19.64 -11.68 12.05
CA SER A 5 -19.79 -11.81 13.51
C SER A 5 -20.10 -10.46 14.14
N LEU A 6 -21.35 -10.27 14.58
CA LEU A 6 -21.76 -9.12 15.36
C LEU A 6 -21.54 -9.44 16.85
N TYR A 7 -20.62 -8.75 17.50
CA TYR A 7 -20.45 -8.82 18.95
C TYR A 7 -21.16 -7.66 19.64
N PHE A 8 -22.03 -8.00 20.59
CA PHE A 8 -22.68 -7.03 21.46
C PHE A 8 -21.86 -6.90 22.75
N HIS A 9 -21.36 -5.72 23.05
CA HIS A 9 -20.84 -5.42 24.39
C HIS A 9 -21.96 -4.67 25.13
N ALA A 10 -22.67 -5.36 26.02
CA ALA A 10 -23.67 -4.78 26.85
C ALA A 10 -23.03 -4.28 28.16
N THR A 11 -22.87 -2.97 28.31
CA THR A 11 -22.67 -2.37 29.64
C THR A 11 -24.03 -1.91 30.16
N GLY A 12 -24.56 -2.65 31.13
CA GLY A 12 -25.83 -2.30 31.78
C GLY A 12 -25.68 -1.06 32.65
N GLY A 13 -26.54 -0.05 32.42
CA GLY A 13 -26.68 1.12 33.25
C GLY A 13 -27.54 2.17 32.53
N HIS A 14 -28.60 2.65 33.16
CA HIS A 14 -29.45 3.73 32.66
C HIS A 14 -28.59 5.00 32.45
N GLY A 15 -28.38 5.44 31.18
CA GLY A 15 -27.64 6.65 30.82
C GLY A 15 -26.26 6.44 30.18
N GLY A 16 -25.90 5.22 29.79
CA GLY A 16 -24.64 4.94 29.06
C GLY A 16 -24.66 5.50 27.63
N PRO A 17 -23.47 5.69 27.02
CA PRO A 17 -23.35 6.12 25.62
C PRO A 17 -24.08 5.12 24.71
N PRO A 18 -24.59 5.58 23.54
CA PRO A 18 -25.33 4.73 22.62
C PRO A 18 -24.51 3.49 22.25
N LEU A 19 -25.17 2.34 22.19
CA LEU A 19 -24.56 1.07 21.74
C LEU A 19 -23.85 1.27 20.41
N GLN A 20 -22.51 1.30 20.43
CA GLN A 20 -21.72 1.29 19.22
C GLN A 20 -21.63 -0.15 18.74
N LEU A 21 -22.22 -0.41 17.57
CA LEU A 21 -22.02 -1.66 16.83
C LEU A 21 -20.59 -1.69 16.30
N PHE A 22 -19.71 -2.46 16.95
CA PHE A 22 -18.39 -2.72 16.43
C PHE A 22 -18.46 -3.87 15.43
N VAL A 23 -18.25 -3.55 14.15
CA VAL A 23 -18.10 -4.56 13.11
C VAL A 23 -16.64 -4.98 13.08
N ILE A 24 -16.37 -6.25 13.41
CA ILE A 24 -15.03 -6.82 13.23
C ILE A 24 -14.83 -7.05 11.75
N MET A 25 -13.74 -6.54 11.20
CA MET A 25 -13.37 -6.65 9.79
C MET A 25 -12.08 -7.44 9.63
N ARG A 26 -12.03 -8.31 8.63
CA ARG A 26 -10.79 -8.87 8.11
C ARG A 26 -10.22 -7.91 7.05
N ILE A 27 -9.04 -7.36 7.33
CA ILE A 27 -8.45 -6.28 6.53
C ILE A 27 -7.11 -6.76 5.97
N ILE A 28 -6.99 -6.76 4.65
CA ILE A 28 -5.74 -7.11 3.98
C ILE A 28 -4.95 -5.82 3.73
N LEU A 29 -3.73 -5.80 4.21
CA LEU A 29 -2.79 -4.69 4.09
C LEU A 29 -1.67 -5.12 3.12
N ASN A 30 -1.80 -4.78 1.85
CA ASN A 30 -0.86 -5.19 0.81
C ASN A 30 0.19 -4.11 0.56
N THR A 31 1.45 -4.45 0.81
CA THR A 31 2.61 -3.57 0.59
C THR A 31 3.73 -4.32 -0.11
N PHE A 32 4.58 -3.55 -0.80
CA PHE A 32 5.80 -4.02 -1.42
C PHE A 32 6.88 -2.93 -1.30
N GLY A 33 8.12 -3.33 -1.06
CA GLY A 33 9.26 -2.41 -1.01
C GLY A 33 10.17 -2.67 0.20
N SER A 34 10.79 -1.60 0.68
CA SER A 34 11.75 -1.61 1.78
C SER A 34 11.08 -1.66 3.16
N PHE A 35 11.88 -1.64 4.22
CA PHE A 35 11.37 -1.45 5.58
C PHE A 35 10.62 -0.14 5.77
N GLY A 36 10.97 0.90 4.99
CA GLY A 36 10.22 2.17 4.97
C GLY A 36 8.78 2.02 4.50
N ASP A 37 8.54 1.05 3.62
CA ASP A 37 7.21 0.72 3.08
C ASP A 37 6.47 -0.28 3.98
N LEU A 38 7.20 -1.18 4.66
CA LEU A 38 6.62 -2.21 5.53
C LEU A 38 6.18 -1.67 6.89
N HIS A 39 7.05 -0.91 7.58
CA HIS A 39 6.82 -0.53 8.98
C HIS A 39 5.52 0.27 9.19
N PRO A 40 5.12 1.22 8.33
CA PRO A 40 3.83 1.90 8.45
C PRO A 40 2.66 0.93 8.40
N TYR A 41 2.72 -0.10 7.54
CA TYR A 41 1.68 -1.11 7.44
C TYR A 41 1.61 -2.02 8.66
N VAL A 42 2.76 -2.40 9.23
CA VAL A 42 2.81 -3.14 10.49
C VAL A 42 2.21 -2.30 11.63
N ALA A 43 2.53 -1.01 11.70
CA ALA A 43 1.98 -0.12 12.72
C ALA A 43 0.44 0.03 12.59
N ILE A 44 -0.06 0.19 11.37
CA ILE A 44 -1.52 0.22 11.10
C ILE A 44 -2.15 -1.12 11.48
N ALA A 45 -1.52 -2.25 11.11
CA ALA A 45 -2.03 -3.58 11.44
C ALA A 45 -2.15 -3.79 12.95
N LEU A 46 -1.11 -3.43 13.73
CA LEU A 46 -1.14 -3.53 15.19
C LEU A 46 -2.26 -2.69 15.80
N GLU A 47 -2.47 -1.47 15.30
CA GLU A 47 -3.57 -0.62 15.80
C GLU A 47 -4.94 -1.16 15.41
N LEU A 48 -5.11 -1.71 14.20
CA LEU A 48 -6.34 -2.38 13.80
C LEU A 48 -6.62 -3.61 14.67
N GLN A 49 -5.60 -4.41 14.97
CA GLN A 49 -5.70 -5.56 15.87
C GLN A 49 -6.11 -5.12 17.30
N ARG A 50 -5.49 -4.05 17.81
CA ARG A 50 -5.88 -3.47 19.13
C ARG A 50 -7.33 -3.01 19.17
N ARG A 51 -7.89 -2.60 18.02
CA ARG A 51 -9.32 -2.23 17.87
C ARG A 51 -10.23 -3.43 17.63
N GLY A 52 -9.72 -4.66 17.66
CA GLY A 52 -10.50 -5.88 17.53
C GLY A 52 -10.74 -6.33 16.08
N HIS A 53 -10.11 -5.70 15.09
CA HIS A 53 -10.13 -6.18 13.70
C HIS A 53 -9.14 -7.32 13.48
N VAL A 54 -9.22 -7.98 12.34
CA VAL A 54 -8.34 -9.07 11.93
C VAL A 54 -7.48 -8.60 10.74
N PRO A 55 -6.37 -7.90 10.99
CA PRO A 55 -5.45 -7.48 9.94
C PRO A 55 -4.58 -8.64 9.47
N VAL A 56 -4.30 -8.66 8.16
CA VAL A 56 -3.34 -9.55 7.52
C VAL A 56 -2.39 -8.71 6.69
N VAL A 57 -1.09 -8.80 6.97
CA VAL A 57 -0.08 -8.10 6.16
C VAL A 57 0.31 -8.99 5.00
N ALA A 58 -0.02 -8.55 3.80
CA ALA A 58 0.21 -9.25 2.54
C ALA A 58 1.41 -8.63 1.82
N THR A 59 2.54 -9.32 1.80
CA THR A 59 3.81 -8.82 1.25
C THR A 59 4.75 -9.97 0.91
N MET A 60 5.98 -9.67 0.48
CA MET A 60 6.99 -10.66 0.11
C MET A 60 7.38 -11.59 1.27
N GLU A 61 7.71 -12.82 0.93
CA GLU A 61 8.00 -13.91 1.89
C GLU A 61 9.09 -13.56 2.89
N GLY A 62 10.11 -12.83 2.46
CA GLY A 62 11.23 -12.44 3.33
C GLY A 62 10.87 -11.58 4.56
N TYR A 63 9.63 -11.11 4.65
CA TYR A 63 9.13 -10.36 5.81
C TYR A 63 8.26 -11.20 6.77
N ARG A 64 8.01 -12.46 6.46
CA ARG A 64 7.16 -13.36 7.27
C ARG A 64 7.55 -13.35 8.74
N GLU A 65 8.80 -13.73 9.04
CA GLU A 65 9.29 -13.83 10.43
C GLU A 65 9.06 -12.53 11.22
N LYS A 66 9.33 -11.39 10.58
CA LYS A 66 9.16 -10.08 11.21
C LYS A 66 7.69 -9.76 11.53
N ILE A 67 6.78 -10.12 10.63
CA ILE A 67 5.34 -9.86 10.78
C ILE A 67 4.74 -10.81 11.81
N GLU A 68 5.05 -12.10 11.72
CA GLU A 68 4.54 -13.11 12.65
C GLU A 68 5.11 -12.94 14.07
N SER A 69 6.39 -12.52 14.21
CA SER A 69 6.96 -12.19 15.52
C SER A 69 6.32 -10.96 16.18
N ALA A 70 5.71 -10.07 15.41
CA ALA A 70 4.89 -8.98 15.91
C ALA A 70 3.46 -9.40 16.32
N GLY A 71 3.11 -10.69 16.19
CA GLY A 71 1.78 -11.22 16.49
C GLY A 71 0.72 -10.93 15.43
N LEU A 72 1.14 -10.62 14.20
CA LEU A 72 0.25 -10.32 13.08
C LEU A 72 0.13 -11.52 12.13
N GLN A 73 -1.00 -11.60 11.43
CA GLN A 73 -1.17 -12.57 10.35
C GLN A 73 -0.41 -12.11 9.11
N PHE A 74 0.19 -13.08 8.41
CA PHE A 74 0.94 -12.87 7.19
C PHE A 74 0.31 -13.62 6.00
N ALA A 75 0.39 -13.01 4.82
CA ALA A 75 0.08 -13.66 3.55
C ALA A 75 1.18 -13.37 2.52
N PRO A 76 1.74 -14.41 1.87
CA PRO A 76 2.78 -14.19 0.85
C PRO A 76 2.18 -13.60 -0.42
N VAL A 77 2.80 -12.52 -0.92
CA VAL A 77 2.46 -11.91 -2.20
C VAL A 77 3.74 -11.51 -2.92
N ARG A 78 3.94 -12.06 -4.10
CA ARG A 78 5.10 -11.76 -4.96
C ARG A 78 5.05 -10.31 -5.50
N PRO A 79 6.18 -9.72 -5.97
CA PRO A 79 7.46 -10.38 -6.18
C PRO A 79 8.20 -10.67 -4.88
N ASP A 80 8.90 -11.82 -4.85
CA ASP A 80 9.82 -12.15 -3.78
C ASP A 80 11.19 -11.58 -4.12
N VAL A 81 11.49 -10.48 -3.49
CA VAL A 81 12.83 -9.88 -3.49
C VAL A 81 13.41 -10.08 -2.10
N ALA A 82 14.67 -10.49 -2.01
CA ALA A 82 15.31 -10.68 -0.73
C ALA A 82 15.20 -9.42 0.12
N PRO A 83 14.95 -9.53 1.46
CA PRO A 83 14.91 -8.37 2.36
C PRO A 83 16.22 -7.56 2.26
N PRO A 84 16.21 -6.25 2.54
CA PRO A 84 17.39 -5.38 2.38
C PRO A 84 18.66 -5.88 3.06
N LYS A 85 18.54 -6.61 4.18
CA LYS A 85 19.69 -7.21 4.90
C LYS A 85 20.35 -8.36 4.12
N ASP A 86 19.61 -9.02 3.25
CA ASP A 86 20.03 -10.19 2.49
C ASP A 86 20.21 -9.87 0.99
N GLN A 87 19.85 -8.66 0.58
CA GLN A 87 20.13 -8.14 -0.75
C GLN A 87 21.61 -7.83 -0.86
N GLY A 88 22.25 -8.30 -1.92
CA GLY A 88 23.60 -7.83 -2.25
C GLY A 88 23.59 -6.31 -2.45
N LEU A 89 24.69 -5.65 -2.08
CA LEU A 89 24.86 -4.21 -2.26
C LEU A 89 24.52 -3.76 -3.69
N GLU A 90 24.88 -4.59 -4.68
CA GLU A 90 24.62 -4.34 -6.10
C GLU A 90 23.13 -4.11 -6.42
N LEU A 91 22.24 -4.91 -5.87
CA LEU A 91 20.80 -4.74 -6.11
C LEU A 91 20.26 -3.45 -5.46
N VAL A 92 20.74 -3.15 -4.24
CA VAL A 92 20.36 -1.92 -3.54
C VAL A 92 20.84 -0.70 -4.32
N GLU A 93 22.10 -0.69 -4.75
CA GLU A 93 22.67 0.39 -5.55
C GLU A 93 21.88 0.59 -6.85
N LYS A 94 21.49 -0.50 -7.52
CA LYS A 94 20.72 -0.47 -8.75
C LYS A 94 19.31 0.11 -8.57
N ILE A 95 18.63 -0.26 -7.48
CA ILE A 95 17.31 0.29 -7.13
C ILE A 95 17.41 1.77 -6.73
N MET A 96 18.47 2.14 -6.02
CA MET A 96 18.68 3.50 -5.52
C MET A 96 19.29 4.45 -6.53
N GLU A 97 19.70 3.97 -7.72
CA GLU A 97 20.23 4.83 -8.79
C GLU A 97 19.16 5.81 -9.27
N PRO A 98 19.36 7.15 -9.12
CA PRO A 98 18.31 8.14 -9.34
C PRO A 98 17.73 8.17 -10.77
N LYS A 99 18.50 7.80 -11.78
CA LYS A 99 18.06 7.85 -13.19
C LYS A 99 17.42 6.56 -13.67
N THR A 100 17.95 5.43 -13.26
CA THR A 100 17.56 4.10 -13.78
C THR A 100 16.80 3.26 -12.76
N GLY A 101 16.97 3.53 -11.46
CA GLY A 101 16.37 2.76 -10.36
C GLY A 101 14.84 2.68 -10.41
N PRO A 102 14.12 3.79 -10.60
CA PRO A 102 12.66 3.73 -10.73
C PRO A 102 12.18 2.87 -11.90
N ARG A 103 12.89 2.94 -13.02
CA ARG A 103 12.60 2.13 -14.20
C ARG A 103 12.92 0.66 -13.95
N PHE A 104 14.07 0.37 -13.38
CA PHE A 104 14.46 -0.99 -13.00
C PHE A 104 13.44 -1.62 -12.03
N LEU A 105 13.06 -0.89 -10.99
CA LEU A 105 12.07 -1.35 -10.02
C LEU A 105 10.72 -1.69 -10.68
N THR A 106 10.25 -0.85 -11.60
CA THR A 106 8.95 -1.04 -12.25
C THR A 106 8.98 -2.09 -13.34
N GLU A 107 9.93 -2.01 -14.27
CA GLU A 107 9.97 -2.85 -15.48
C GLU A 107 10.58 -4.23 -15.23
N GLU A 108 11.53 -4.36 -14.29
CA GLU A 108 12.24 -5.62 -14.04
C GLU A 108 11.72 -6.38 -12.82
N LEU A 109 11.14 -5.69 -11.82
CA LEU A 109 10.68 -6.34 -10.59
C LEU A 109 9.17 -6.36 -10.46
N ILE A 110 8.49 -5.20 -10.59
CA ILE A 110 7.06 -5.10 -10.30
C ILE A 110 6.21 -5.64 -11.46
N PHE A 111 6.39 -5.11 -12.68
CA PHE A 111 5.52 -5.45 -13.80
C PHE A 111 5.57 -6.92 -14.21
N PRO A 112 6.72 -7.59 -14.27
CA PRO A 112 6.77 -9.01 -14.57
C PRO A 112 5.99 -9.88 -13.56
N ALA A 113 5.98 -9.47 -12.30
CA ALA A 113 5.33 -10.21 -11.22
C ALA A 113 3.84 -9.87 -11.01
N VAL A 114 3.25 -8.91 -11.75
CA VAL A 114 1.86 -8.46 -11.51
C VAL A 114 0.85 -9.59 -11.58
N ARG A 115 1.04 -10.54 -12.51
CA ARG A 115 0.11 -11.66 -12.69
C ARG A 115 0.15 -12.61 -11.49
N GLU A 116 1.35 -12.95 -11.03
CA GLU A 116 1.56 -13.79 -9.85
C GLU A 116 1.11 -13.06 -8.58
N SER A 117 1.46 -11.78 -8.43
CA SER A 117 0.99 -10.94 -7.32
C SER A 117 -0.54 -10.90 -7.24
N TYR A 118 -1.20 -10.80 -8.39
CA TYR A 118 -2.66 -10.83 -8.45
C TYR A 118 -3.22 -12.19 -7.98
N ALA A 119 -2.63 -13.29 -8.43
CA ALA A 119 -3.06 -14.63 -8.05
C ALA A 119 -2.85 -14.91 -6.56
N ASP A 120 -1.73 -14.44 -5.99
CA ASP A 120 -1.44 -14.57 -4.56
C ASP A 120 -2.37 -13.68 -3.72
N LEU A 121 -2.55 -12.43 -4.14
CA LEU A 121 -3.45 -11.50 -3.46
C LEU A 121 -4.91 -11.97 -3.50
N LEU A 122 -5.34 -12.59 -4.62
CA LEU A 122 -6.69 -13.15 -4.73
C LEU A 122 -6.96 -14.23 -3.68
N LYS A 123 -5.94 -15.02 -3.32
CA LYS A 123 -6.03 -16.00 -2.22
C LYS A 123 -6.07 -15.29 -0.86
N ALA A 124 -5.24 -14.24 -0.68
CA ALA A 124 -5.14 -13.52 0.57
C ALA A 124 -6.44 -12.79 0.95
N VAL A 125 -7.19 -12.28 -0.05
CA VAL A 125 -8.44 -11.54 0.18
C VAL A 125 -9.67 -12.44 0.39
N ASP A 126 -9.51 -13.76 0.36
CA ASP A 126 -10.64 -14.65 0.63
C ASP A 126 -11.21 -14.41 2.02
N GLY A 127 -12.52 -14.13 2.10
CA GLY A 127 -13.20 -13.73 3.33
C GLY A 127 -12.80 -12.36 3.90
N ALA A 128 -12.10 -11.51 3.15
CA ALA A 128 -11.75 -10.16 3.59
C ALA A 128 -12.86 -9.13 3.29
N ASP A 129 -12.99 -8.15 4.18
CA ASP A 129 -13.95 -7.04 4.07
C ASP A 129 -13.35 -5.80 3.40
N LEU A 130 -12.04 -5.62 3.50
CA LEU A 130 -11.34 -4.42 3.02
C LEU A 130 -9.93 -4.77 2.55
N LEU A 131 -9.54 -4.18 1.43
CA LEU A 131 -8.17 -4.20 0.92
C LEU A 131 -7.55 -2.80 1.04
N VAL A 132 -6.36 -2.72 1.65
CA VAL A 132 -5.54 -1.50 1.74
C VAL A 132 -4.24 -1.76 0.99
N THR A 133 -3.86 -0.87 0.07
CA THR A 133 -2.68 -1.12 -0.79
C THR A 133 -1.70 0.04 -0.84
N HIS A 134 -0.43 -0.32 -0.95
CA HIS A 134 0.66 0.58 -1.30
C HIS A 134 0.68 0.86 -2.81
N PRO A 135 1.11 2.06 -3.25
CA PRO A 135 1.19 2.39 -4.67
C PRO A 135 2.10 1.45 -5.50
N ALA A 136 3.15 0.89 -4.89
CA ALA A 136 4.03 -0.09 -5.53
C ALA A 136 3.45 -1.51 -5.61
N ALA A 137 2.18 -1.71 -5.21
CA ALA A 137 1.46 -2.98 -5.30
C ALA A 137 0.30 -2.91 -6.31
N PRO A 138 0.59 -2.89 -7.63
CA PRO A 138 -0.41 -2.63 -8.68
C PRO A 138 -1.46 -3.74 -8.81
N ALA A 139 -1.21 -4.93 -8.30
CA ALA A 139 -2.19 -6.01 -8.26
C ALA A 139 -3.44 -5.65 -7.44
N GLY A 140 -3.30 -4.83 -6.39
CA GLY A 140 -4.39 -4.47 -5.50
C GLY A 140 -5.54 -3.71 -6.17
N PRO A 141 -5.30 -2.56 -6.81
CA PRO A 141 -6.35 -1.84 -7.54
C PRO A 141 -6.96 -2.65 -8.69
N LEU A 142 -6.18 -3.50 -9.37
CA LEU A 142 -6.68 -4.40 -10.40
C LEU A 142 -7.67 -5.42 -9.81
N LEU A 143 -7.32 -6.01 -8.67
CA LEU A 143 -8.17 -6.96 -7.96
C LEU A 143 -9.44 -6.30 -7.48
N ALA A 144 -9.33 -5.15 -6.79
CA ALA A 144 -10.47 -4.42 -6.28
C ALA A 144 -11.47 -4.05 -7.39
N ARG A 145 -10.97 -3.57 -8.53
CA ARG A 145 -11.80 -3.24 -9.69
C ARG A 145 -12.52 -4.48 -10.27
N LYS A 146 -11.85 -5.63 -10.30
CA LYS A 146 -12.41 -6.86 -10.88
C LYS A 146 -13.42 -7.53 -9.96
N THR A 147 -13.21 -7.48 -8.65
CA THR A 147 -14.05 -8.17 -7.65
C THR A 147 -15.13 -7.27 -7.05
N GLY A 148 -15.03 -5.94 -7.19
CA GLY A 148 -15.90 -4.99 -6.50
C GLY A 148 -15.59 -4.85 -4.99
N MET A 149 -14.47 -5.39 -4.51
CA MET A 149 -14.06 -5.33 -3.11
C MET A 149 -13.82 -3.88 -2.67
N PRO A 150 -14.25 -3.49 -1.46
CA PRO A 150 -13.87 -2.22 -0.85
C PRO A 150 -12.34 -2.07 -0.79
N TRP A 151 -11.84 -0.93 -1.27
CA TRP A 151 -10.41 -0.71 -1.42
C TRP A 151 -10.00 0.71 -1.06
N ILE A 152 -8.85 0.82 -0.38
CA ILE A 152 -8.19 2.07 -0.02
C ILE A 152 -6.75 2.04 -0.55
N SER A 153 -6.36 3.07 -1.32
CA SER A 153 -4.97 3.34 -1.64
C SER A 153 -4.37 4.24 -0.58
N THR A 154 -3.19 3.89 -0.12
CA THR A 154 -2.42 4.71 0.83
C THR A 154 -1.23 5.36 0.12
N VAL A 155 -0.72 6.43 0.69
CA VAL A 155 0.46 7.14 0.20
C VAL A 155 1.39 7.39 1.38
N LEU A 156 2.60 6.87 1.31
CA LEU A 156 3.60 6.99 2.38
C LEU A 156 4.53 8.20 2.21
N ALA A 157 4.57 8.80 1.01
CA ALA A 157 5.47 9.90 0.71
C ALA A 157 4.73 11.06 0.01
N PRO A 158 4.90 12.30 0.48
CA PRO A 158 4.20 13.47 -0.06
C PRO A 158 4.40 13.70 -1.55
N PHE A 159 5.54 13.30 -2.11
CA PHE A 159 5.83 13.47 -3.54
C PHE A 159 4.84 12.72 -4.47
N SER A 160 4.12 11.71 -3.93
CA SER A 160 3.11 10.97 -4.68
C SER A 160 1.78 11.75 -4.84
N PHE A 161 1.62 12.83 -4.10
CA PHE A 161 0.48 13.75 -4.28
C PHE A 161 0.81 14.77 -5.36
N TYR A 162 0.59 14.51 -6.60
CA TYR A 162 0.83 15.46 -7.70
C TYR A 162 0.09 16.80 -7.49
N SER A 163 0.60 17.58 -6.53
CA SER A 163 0.05 18.89 -6.16
C SER A 163 0.49 19.96 -7.16
N SER A 164 -0.44 20.81 -7.61
CA SER A 164 -0.12 21.97 -8.42
C SER A 164 0.53 23.12 -7.61
N TYR A 165 0.35 23.11 -6.30
CA TYR A 165 0.93 24.10 -5.38
C TYR A 165 2.35 23.75 -4.94
N ASP A 166 2.60 22.44 -4.76
CA ASP A 166 3.91 21.89 -4.39
C ASP A 166 4.16 20.65 -5.26
N PRO A 167 4.57 20.87 -6.54
CA PRO A 167 4.77 19.79 -7.48
C PRO A 167 6.00 18.96 -7.11
N PRO A 168 5.94 17.62 -7.24
CA PRO A 168 7.10 16.79 -7.01
C PRO A 168 8.20 17.16 -8.02
N VAL A 169 9.42 17.34 -7.51
CA VAL A 169 10.61 17.62 -8.34
C VAL A 169 11.45 16.34 -8.41
N PRO A 170 11.41 15.60 -9.53
CA PRO A 170 12.26 14.44 -9.70
C PRO A 170 13.74 14.79 -9.63
N PRO A 171 14.62 13.93 -9.08
CA PRO A 171 16.05 14.21 -8.93
C PRO A 171 16.76 14.59 -10.24
N PHE A 172 16.30 14.05 -11.36
CA PHE A 172 16.86 14.27 -12.70
C PHE A 172 16.20 15.44 -13.46
N TRP A 173 15.12 16.05 -12.91
CA TRP A 173 14.39 17.17 -13.54
C TRP A 173 14.37 18.42 -12.66
N GLN A 174 15.50 18.75 -12.06
CA GLN A 174 15.63 19.93 -11.18
C GLN A 174 15.19 21.25 -11.84
N TRP A 175 15.24 21.32 -13.16
CA TRP A 175 14.73 22.48 -13.91
C TRP A 175 13.22 22.68 -13.77
N THR A 176 12.44 21.62 -13.47
CA THR A 176 11.00 21.72 -13.26
C THR A 176 10.66 22.54 -12.01
N ARG A 177 11.59 22.67 -11.06
CA ARG A 177 11.47 23.58 -9.93
C ARG A 177 11.27 25.04 -10.36
N LYS A 178 11.88 25.43 -11.50
CA LYS A 178 11.69 26.78 -12.05
C LYS A 178 10.28 26.99 -12.60
N LEU A 179 9.62 25.92 -13.06
CA LEU A 179 8.23 26.00 -13.56
C LEU A 179 7.23 26.23 -12.42
N SER A 180 7.52 25.79 -11.19
CA SER A 180 6.65 26.05 -10.06
C SER A 180 6.52 27.55 -9.75
N MET A 181 7.54 28.35 -10.13
CA MET A 181 7.51 29.82 -10.01
C MET A 181 6.45 30.49 -10.91
N LEU A 182 5.95 29.77 -11.94
CA LEU A 182 4.87 30.25 -12.83
C LEU A 182 3.48 30.13 -12.20
N GLY A 183 3.42 29.60 -10.99
CA GLY A 183 2.21 29.49 -10.19
C GLY A 183 1.41 28.20 -10.41
N PRO A 184 0.43 27.93 -9.52
CA PRO A 184 -0.30 26.66 -9.48
C PRO A 184 -1.20 26.43 -10.71
N GLY A 185 -1.62 27.48 -11.41
CA GLY A 185 -2.41 27.35 -12.63
C GLY A 185 -1.65 26.67 -13.77
N VAL A 186 -0.40 27.09 -14.00
CA VAL A 186 0.49 26.48 -15.02
C VAL A 186 0.85 25.06 -14.63
N MET A 187 1.19 24.83 -13.36
CA MET A 187 1.50 23.49 -12.88
C MET A 187 0.28 22.55 -12.95
N GLY A 188 -0.90 23.04 -12.62
CA GLY A 188 -2.15 22.28 -12.75
C GLY A 188 -2.45 21.86 -14.19
N PHE A 189 -2.22 22.75 -15.15
CA PHE A 189 -2.34 22.45 -16.58
C PHE A 189 -1.33 21.37 -17.00
N LEU A 190 -0.06 21.51 -16.67
CA LEU A 190 0.99 20.53 -17.01
C LEU A 190 0.71 19.14 -16.40
N LEU A 191 0.30 19.09 -15.13
CA LEU A 191 -0.10 17.84 -14.48
C LEU A 191 -1.36 17.24 -15.12
N GLY A 192 -2.29 18.08 -15.59
CA GLY A 192 -3.47 17.66 -16.34
C GLY A 192 -3.11 17.00 -17.67
N VAL A 193 -2.16 17.58 -18.41
CA VAL A 193 -1.64 16.99 -19.66
C VAL A 193 -0.95 15.65 -19.38
N MET A 194 -0.09 15.58 -18.35
CA MET A 194 0.53 14.33 -17.95
C MET A 194 -0.50 13.24 -17.63
N LYS A 195 -1.55 13.56 -16.87
CA LYS A 195 -2.63 12.60 -16.56
C LYS A 195 -3.38 12.12 -17.80
N SER A 196 -3.53 12.97 -18.83
CA SER A 196 -4.23 12.59 -20.06
C SER A 196 -3.46 11.59 -20.92
N THR A 197 -2.13 11.54 -20.81
CA THR A 197 -1.27 10.59 -21.53
C THR A 197 -1.27 9.19 -20.92
N TYR A 198 -1.79 9.03 -19.69
CA TYR A 198 -1.91 7.73 -19.00
C TYR A 198 -3.33 7.13 -19.05
N LYS A 199 -4.21 7.69 -19.87
CA LYS A 199 -5.52 7.13 -20.14
C LYS A 199 -5.51 6.28 -21.41
#